data_2a6f881a6f4a15e56989b59500be7ea1
#
_entry.id   2a6f881a6f4a15e56989b59500be7ea1
#
_cell.length_a   1.000
_cell.length_b   1.000
_cell.length_c   1.000
_cell.angle_alpha   90.00
_cell.angle_beta   90.00
_cell.angle_gamma   90.00
#
_symmetry.space_group_name_H-M   'P 1'
#
loop_
_entity.id
_entity.type
_entity.pdbx_description
1 polymer ?
#
loop_
_entity_poly.entity_id
_entity_poly.type
_entity_poly.pdbx_seq_one_letter_code
_entity_poly.pdbx_strand_id
1 'polypeptide(L)'
;VTSPVGLHRVVEPAGVLPQAAWRLDADPRIAANEVRIRVERLNLDAASFRQLAEKHGGDGEKVRAEVLEIISTRGKMQNPVTGSGGMLIGTVEEAGRRSPLGLRAGDRVAMLVSLTLTPLTITDGLARWDGRSEQVPCDGYAILFARSIAAVLPADLHPELSLAVLDVCGAPALTSRVVAEQVARRAREGDPRPVSVAVIGGAGKSGSLSLAAARRAGAGRTVGVVPVAAERDALTAAGLADAVALADARDPVGLSTAVTTALGVPADVTVVCVDVPGCEHGAVLATADGGTVIFFSMATSFAAAALGAEGLAADVTMLVGNGYVPGHAALALELLRAEPGVRGLFEARLAAD
;
A
#
# COMPACT_ATOMS: atom_id res chain seq x y z
N VAL A 1 -20.22 -25.40 -1.61
CA VAL A 1 -18.91 -25.17 -0.95
C VAL A 1 -18.58 -23.70 -1.15
N THR A 2 -18.43 -22.95 -0.05
CA THR A 2 -18.06 -21.53 -0.11
C THR A 2 -16.60 -21.35 -0.52
N SER A 3 -16.38 -20.52 -1.54
CA SER A 3 -15.04 -20.20 -2.02
C SER A 3 -14.28 -19.35 -1.00
N PRO A 4 -13.00 -19.63 -0.70
CA PRO A 4 -12.20 -18.80 0.19
C PRO A 4 -11.90 -17.41 -0.38
N VAL A 5 -12.02 -17.22 -1.70
CA VAL A 5 -11.80 -15.96 -2.41
C VAL A 5 -13.09 -15.28 -2.86
N GLY A 6 -14.27 -15.74 -2.40
CA GLY A 6 -15.53 -15.07 -2.65
C GLY A 6 -16.22 -15.36 -3.99
N LEU A 7 -15.84 -16.40 -4.74
CA LEU A 7 -16.48 -16.73 -6.03
C LEU A 7 -17.98 -16.94 -5.93
N HIS A 8 -18.47 -17.41 -4.80
CA HIS A 8 -19.92 -17.65 -4.54
C HIS A 8 -20.73 -16.36 -4.37
N ARG A 9 -20.06 -15.21 -4.24
CA ARG A 9 -20.68 -13.87 -4.18
C ARG A 9 -20.62 -13.14 -5.53
N VAL A 10 -19.98 -13.75 -6.56
CA VAL A 10 -19.96 -13.16 -7.90
C VAL A 10 -21.32 -13.38 -8.57
N VAL A 11 -21.97 -12.27 -8.94
CA VAL A 11 -23.27 -12.30 -9.63
C VAL A 11 -23.06 -12.20 -11.15
N GLU A 12 -22.21 -11.27 -11.58
CA GLU A 12 -22.06 -10.94 -13.00
C GLU A 12 -20.66 -10.38 -13.33
N PRO A 13 -20.01 -10.88 -14.38
CA PRO A 13 -20.29 -12.16 -15.04
C PRO A 13 -19.86 -13.34 -14.17
N ALA A 14 -20.46 -14.49 -14.37
CA ALA A 14 -20.07 -15.72 -13.67
C ALA A 14 -18.67 -16.17 -14.10
N GLY A 15 -17.91 -16.81 -13.18
CA GLY A 15 -16.63 -17.42 -13.51
C GLY A 15 -15.41 -16.47 -13.43
N VAL A 16 -15.59 -15.23 -13.00
CA VAL A 16 -14.50 -14.29 -12.75
C VAL A 16 -14.23 -14.14 -11.26
N LEU A 17 -13.07 -13.55 -10.90
CA LEU A 17 -12.77 -13.18 -9.52
C LEU A 17 -13.61 -11.96 -9.08
N PRO A 18 -13.90 -11.79 -7.77
CA PRO A 18 -14.70 -10.67 -7.26
C PRO A 18 -14.26 -9.28 -7.72
N GLN A 19 -12.95 -9.01 -7.84
CA GLN A 19 -12.47 -7.74 -8.32
C GLN A 19 -12.75 -7.51 -9.81
N ALA A 20 -12.83 -8.57 -10.63
CA ALA A 20 -13.15 -8.48 -12.05
C ALA A 20 -14.67 -8.53 -12.31
N ALA A 21 -15.46 -8.92 -11.31
CA ALA A 21 -16.92 -8.95 -11.43
C ALA A 21 -17.49 -7.55 -11.56
N TRP A 22 -18.52 -7.40 -12.37
CA TRP A 22 -19.31 -6.18 -12.44
C TRP A 22 -20.12 -6.01 -11.15
N ARG A 23 -20.73 -7.11 -10.65
CA ARG A 23 -21.61 -7.10 -9.49
C ARG A 23 -21.31 -8.23 -8.52
N LEU A 24 -21.34 -7.90 -7.24
CA LEU A 24 -21.25 -8.86 -6.12
C LEU A 24 -22.61 -8.96 -5.39
N ASP A 25 -22.89 -10.13 -4.85
CA ASP A 25 -23.97 -10.35 -3.89
C ASP A 25 -23.55 -9.83 -2.52
N ALA A 26 -24.22 -8.77 -2.07
CA ALA A 26 -24.02 -8.15 -0.77
C ALA A 26 -25.12 -8.55 0.25
N ASP A 27 -25.72 -9.74 0.13
CA ASP A 27 -26.65 -10.27 1.15
C ASP A 27 -25.96 -10.26 2.53
N PRO A 28 -26.59 -9.70 3.59
CA PRO A 28 -25.97 -9.61 4.91
C PRO A 28 -25.75 -10.97 5.61
N ARG A 29 -26.40 -12.02 5.15
CA ARG A 29 -26.20 -13.38 5.70
C ARG A 29 -24.83 -13.91 5.31
N ILE A 30 -24.03 -14.30 6.30
CA ILE A 30 -22.69 -14.79 6.05
C ILE A 30 -22.61 -16.31 5.93
N ALA A 31 -21.67 -16.77 5.13
CA ALA A 31 -21.26 -18.16 5.10
C ALA A 31 -20.33 -18.48 6.29
N ALA A 32 -20.15 -19.76 6.57
CA ALA A 32 -19.39 -20.20 7.73
C ALA A 32 -17.90 -19.75 7.74
N ASN A 33 -17.34 -19.36 6.60
CA ASN A 33 -15.97 -18.88 6.44
C ASN A 33 -15.86 -17.37 6.15
N GLU A 34 -16.96 -16.63 6.25
CA GLU A 34 -17.02 -15.19 6.05
C GLU A 34 -17.06 -14.44 7.38
N VAL A 35 -16.85 -13.13 7.32
CA VAL A 35 -17.02 -12.21 8.45
C VAL A 35 -17.82 -11.00 7.97
N ARG A 36 -18.83 -10.59 8.74
CA ARG A 36 -19.58 -9.36 8.50
C ARG A 36 -19.05 -8.24 9.37
N ILE A 37 -18.76 -7.12 8.72
CA ILE A 37 -18.29 -5.90 9.33
C ILE A 37 -19.40 -4.86 9.27
N ARG A 38 -19.74 -4.24 10.41
CA ARG A 38 -20.48 -2.99 10.43
C ARG A 38 -19.52 -1.87 10.06
N VAL A 39 -19.77 -1.25 8.93
CA VAL A 39 -18.89 -0.20 8.38
C VAL A 39 -19.11 1.11 9.15
N GLU A 40 -18.03 1.78 9.47
CA GLU A 40 -18.00 3.09 10.12
C GLU A 40 -17.51 4.18 9.16
N ARG A 41 -16.64 3.79 8.23
CA ARG A 41 -15.99 4.71 7.29
C ARG A 41 -15.40 3.95 6.12
N LEU A 42 -15.49 4.53 4.92
CA LEU A 42 -14.64 4.15 3.79
C LEU A 42 -13.51 5.16 3.65
N ASN A 43 -12.40 4.71 3.12
CA ASN A 43 -11.34 5.54 2.57
C ASN A 43 -11.26 5.23 1.08
N LEU A 44 -11.74 6.14 0.25
CA LEU A 44 -11.68 5.99 -1.20
C LEU A 44 -10.23 6.09 -1.66
N ASP A 45 -9.89 5.33 -2.67
CA ASP A 45 -8.60 5.49 -3.34
C ASP A 45 -8.48 6.89 -3.94
N ALA A 46 -7.32 7.54 -3.77
CA ALA A 46 -7.08 8.92 -4.19
C ALA A 46 -7.34 9.14 -5.68
N ALA A 47 -6.99 8.17 -6.54
CA ALA A 47 -7.26 8.26 -7.98
C ALA A 47 -8.75 8.22 -8.28
N SER A 48 -9.51 7.37 -7.56
CA SER A 48 -10.97 7.29 -7.69
C SER A 48 -11.65 8.57 -7.23
N PHE A 49 -11.27 9.08 -6.07
CA PHE A 49 -11.87 10.32 -5.55
C PHE A 49 -11.57 11.50 -6.46
N ARG A 50 -10.31 11.67 -6.87
CA ARG A 50 -9.92 12.76 -7.79
C ARG A 50 -10.69 12.69 -9.10
N GLN A 51 -10.80 11.53 -9.72
CA GLN A 51 -11.54 11.35 -10.96
C GLN A 51 -13.02 11.75 -10.82
N LEU A 52 -13.68 11.35 -9.70
CA LEU A 52 -15.06 11.71 -9.42
C LEU A 52 -15.23 13.22 -9.16
N ALA A 53 -14.31 13.80 -8.38
CA ALA A 53 -14.32 15.24 -8.10
C ALA A 53 -14.13 16.08 -9.38
N GLU A 54 -13.18 15.71 -10.24
CA GLU A 54 -12.96 16.36 -11.54
C GLU A 54 -14.17 16.24 -12.46
N LYS A 55 -14.76 15.03 -12.56
CA LYS A 55 -15.97 14.77 -13.38
C LYS A 55 -17.13 15.69 -12.97
N HIS A 56 -17.29 15.96 -11.69
CA HIS A 56 -18.38 16.76 -11.16
C HIS A 56 -18.01 18.22 -10.84
N GLY A 57 -16.81 18.68 -11.24
CA GLY A 57 -16.37 20.06 -11.00
C GLY A 57 -16.31 20.43 -9.52
N GLY A 58 -16.03 19.46 -8.62
CA GLY A 58 -15.97 19.66 -7.18
C GLY A 58 -17.34 19.72 -6.48
N ASP A 59 -18.43 19.41 -7.18
CA ASP A 59 -19.78 19.32 -6.60
C ASP A 59 -19.90 18.06 -5.71
N GLY A 60 -19.74 18.23 -4.41
CA GLY A 60 -19.75 17.11 -3.45
C GLY A 60 -21.05 16.34 -3.40
N GLU A 61 -22.21 16.96 -3.67
CA GLU A 61 -23.48 16.24 -3.71
C GLU A 61 -23.55 15.27 -4.88
N LYS A 62 -23.04 15.68 -6.04
CA LYS A 62 -22.98 14.79 -7.21
C LYS A 62 -21.94 13.69 -7.02
N VAL A 63 -20.80 13.98 -6.42
CA VAL A 63 -19.80 12.96 -6.06
C VAL A 63 -20.41 11.93 -5.11
N ARG A 64 -21.09 12.38 -4.06
CA ARG A 64 -21.79 11.50 -3.10
C ARG A 64 -22.84 10.61 -3.78
N ALA A 65 -23.67 11.21 -4.65
CA ALA A 65 -24.69 10.48 -5.38
C ALA A 65 -24.10 9.39 -6.28
N GLU A 66 -23.03 9.68 -7.02
CA GLU A 66 -22.37 8.71 -7.89
C GLU A 66 -21.69 7.57 -7.10
N VAL A 67 -21.01 7.87 -5.99
CA VAL A 67 -20.44 6.83 -5.13
C VAL A 67 -21.52 5.90 -4.59
N LEU A 68 -22.64 6.45 -4.14
CA LEU A 68 -23.79 5.66 -3.67
C LEU A 68 -24.39 4.81 -4.79
N GLU A 69 -24.53 5.34 -6.00
CA GLU A 69 -24.99 4.62 -7.17
C GLU A 69 -24.06 3.45 -7.54
N ILE A 70 -22.75 3.70 -7.56
CA ILE A 70 -21.73 2.65 -7.80
C ILE A 70 -21.91 1.51 -6.80
N ILE A 71 -21.98 1.82 -5.50
CA ILE A 71 -22.10 0.79 -4.46
C ILE A 71 -23.41 0.04 -4.57
N SER A 72 -24.53 0.74 -4.73
CA SER A 72 -25.86 0.12 -4.77
C SER A 72 -26.08 -0.76 -5.99
N THR A 73 -25.56 -0.37 -7.15
CA THR A 73 -25.71 -1.14 -8.40
C THR A 73 -24.75 -2.31 -8.49
N ARG A 74 -23.54 -2.15 -7.97
CA ARG A 74 -22.47 -3.15 -8.08
C ARG A 74 -22.31 -4.04 -6.85
N GLY A 75 -22.94 -3.71 -5.72
CA GLY A 75 -22.74 -4.41 -4.45
C GLY A 75 -21.30 -4.32 -3.94
N LYS A 76 -20.53 -3.34 -4.40
CA LYS A 76 -19.13 -3.06 -4.04
C LYS A 76 -18.73 -1.66 -4.46
N MET A 77 -17.69 -1.10 -3.83
CA MET A 77 -17.09 0.14 -4.33
C MET A 77 -15.94 -0.18 -5.30
N GLN A 78 -16.20 0.04 -6.57
CA GLN A 78 -15.16 0.01 -7.61
C GLN A 78 -15.53 1.05 -8.66
N ASN A 79 -14.74 2.11 -8.74
CA ASN A 79 -14.91 3.15 -9.75
C ASN A 79 -14.74 2.52 -11.15
N PRO A 80 -15.74 2.64 -12.05
CA PRO A 80 -15.69 2.02 -13.37
C PRO A 80 -14.61 2.62 -14.28
N VAL A 81 -14.12 3.82 -13.98
CA VAL A 81 -13.10 4.53 -14.79
C VAL A 81 -11.69 4.13 -14.34
N THR A 82 -11.41 4.22 -13.04
CA THR A 82 -10.06 3.94 -12.48
C THR A 82 -9.85 2.47 -12.15
N GLY A 83 -10.94 1.70 -11.98
CA GLY A 83 -10.89 0.31 -11.51
C GLY A 83 -10.54 0.16 -10.03
N SER A 84 -10.27 1.26 -9.31
CA SER A 84 -9.88 1.26 -7.91
C SER A 84 -11.08 1.46 -6.97
N GLY A 85 -10.89 1.22 -5.67
CA GLY A 85 -11.96 1.29 -4.68
C GLY A 85 -11.57 1.97 -3.38
N GLY A 86 -10.56 1.45 -2.71
CA GLY A 86 -10.12 1.92 -1.40
C GLY A 86 -10.24 0.84 -0.33
N MET A 87 -10.36 1.27 0.92
CA MET A 87 -10.44 0.42 2.11
C MET A 87 -11.56 0.87 3.04
N LEU A 88 -11.80 0.13 4.13
CA LEU A 88 -12.79 0.50 5.14
C LEU A 88 -12.25 0.32 6.57
N ILE A 89 -12.89 1.05 7.48
CA ILE A 89 -12.89 0.74 8.92
C ILE A 89 -14.30 0.32 9.33
N GLY A 90 -14.35 -0.61 10.25
CA GLY A 90 -15.60 -1.02 10.88
C GLY A 90 -15.39 -1.93 12.07
N THR A 91 -16.50 -2.35 12.64
CA THR A 91 -16.53 -3.28 13.78
C THR A 91 -17.09 -4.62 13.32
N VAL A 92 -16.43 -5.70 13.70
CA VAL A 92 -16.92 -7.07 13.43
C VAL A 92 -18.25 -7.27 14.13
N GLU A 93 -19.30 -7.53 13.36
CA GLU A 93 -20.61 -7.89 13.90
C GLU A 93 -20.75 -9.39 14.09
N GLU A 94 -20.31 -10.15 13.10
CA GLU A 94 -20.45 -11.60 13.08
C GLU A 94 -19.25 -12.24 12.37
N ALA A 95 -18.65 -13.24 13.00
CA ALA A 95 -17.60 -14.05 12.41
C ALA A 95 -18.09 -15.48 12.24
N GLY A 96 -18.02 -16.00 11.02
CA GLY A 96 -18.35 -17.37 10.71
C GLY A 96 -17.41 -18.33 11.44
N ARG A 97 -17.98 -19.41 11.99
CA ARG A 97 -17.26 -20.38 12.84
C ARG A 97 -16.06 -21.08 12.17
N ARG A 98 -15.90 -20.99 10.87
CA ARG A 98 -14.78 -21.53 10.08
C ARG A 98 -13.97 -20.42 9.40
N SER A 99 -14.14 -19.17 9.81
CA SER A 99 -13.35 -18.06 9.30
C SER A 99 -11.89 -18.19 9.79
N PRO A 100 -10.90 -18.18 8.90
CA PRO A 100 -9.49 -18.25 9.28
C PRO A 100 -8.92 -16.89 9.68
N LEU A 101 -9.70 -15.81 9.65
CA LEU A 101 -9.22 -14.44 9.89
C LEU A 101 -8.89 -14.18 11.37
N GLY A 102 -9.29 -15.04 12.30
CA GLY A 102 -9.03 -14.87 13.73
C GLY A 102 -9.78 -13.71 14.39
N LEU A 103 -10.73 -13.08 13.67
CA LEU A 103 -11.51 -11.95 14.14
C LEU A 103 -12.68 -12.39 15.02
N ARG A 104 -13.06 -11.53 15.98
CA ARG A 104 -14.15 -11.75 16.91
C ARG A 104 -15.14 -10.60 16.85
N ALA A 105 -16.40 -10.89 17.15
CA ALA A 105 -17.42 -9.83 17.30
C ALA A 105 -16.95 -8.78 18.32
N GLY A 106 -17.08 -7.52 17.93
CA GLY A 106 -16.58 -6.37 18.69
C GLY A 106 -15.18 -5.89 18.31
N ASP A 107 -14.39 -6.67 17.59
CA ASP A 107 -13.08 -6.19 17.08
C ASP A 107 -13.29 -5.03 16.12
N ARG A 108 -12.62 -3.92 16.36
CA ARG A 108 -12.57 -2.80 15.42
C ARG A 108 -11.41 -3.02 14.46
N VAL A 109 -11.70 -3.02 13.17
CA VAL A 109 -10.75 -3.46 12.14
C VAL A 109 -10.61 -2.47 11.01
N ALA A 110 -9.42 -2.41 10.41
CA ALA A 110 -9.20 -1.89 9.07
C ALA A 110 -9.11 -3.07 8.09
N MET A 111 -9.87 -3.01 7.00
CA MET A 111 -9.75 -3.94 5.90
C MET A 111 -8.59 -3.50 5.00
N LEU A 112 -7.67 -4.40 4.70
CA LEU A 112 -6.45 -4.13 3.94
C LEU A 112 -6.49 -4.70 2.51
N VAL A 113 -7.62 -5.27 2.11
CA VAL A 113 -7.91 -5.61 0.72
C VAL A 113 -8.81 -4.54 0.10
N SER A 114 -8.80 -4.43 -1.23
CA SER A 114 -9.56 -3.40 -1.91
C SER A 114 -11.08 -3.59 -1.78
N LEU A 115 -11.80 -2.48 -1.63
CA LEU A 115 -13.27 -2.44 -1.76
C LEU A 115 -13.76 -2.97 -3.11
N THR A 116 -12.89 -3.06 -4.12
CA THR A 116 -13.20 -3.60 -5.46
C THR A 116 -13.63 -5.07 -5.46
N LEU A 117 -13.26 -5.81 -4.43
CA LEU A 117 -13.59 -7.24 -4.29
C LEU A 117 -14.46 -7.53 -3.06
N THR A 118 -14.88 -6.51 -2.32
CA THR A 118 -15.58 -6.66 -1.04
C THR A 118 -17.06 -6.35 -1.21
N PRO A 119 -17.96 -7.33 -0.96
CA PRO A 119 -19.39 -7.05 -0.90
C PRO A 119 -19.70 -5.97 0.12
N LEU A 120 -20.42 -4.92 -0.31
CA LEU A 120 -20.66 -3.70 0.47
C LEU A 120 -22.06 -3.17 0.24
N THR A 121 -22.70 -2.77 1.33
CA THR A 121 -23.98 -2.05 1.33
C THR A 121 -23.86 -0.84 2.25
N ILE A 122 -24.33 0.31 1.77
CA ILE A 122 -24.48 1.54 2.57
C ILE A 122 -25.94 1.70 2.96
N THR A 123 -26.21 2.01 4.22
CA THR A 123 -27.59 2.08 4.77
C THR A 123 -28.02 3.49 5.16
N ASP A 124 -27.10 4.44 5.31
CA ASP A 124 -27.39 5.84 5.69
C ASP A 124 -27.41 6.82 4.50
N GLY A 125 -27.27 6.31 3.26
CA GLY A 125 -27.25 7.14 2.05
C GLY A 125 -26.05 8.10 1.99
N LEU A 126 -24.97 7.82 2.73
CA LEU A 126 -23.80 8.69 2.86
C LEU A 126 -24.13 10.11 3.39
N ALA A 127 -25.18 10.23 4.21
CA ALA A 127 -25.71 11.54 4.63
C ALA A 127 -24.71 12.37 5.44
N ARG A 128 -23.72 11.74 6.08
CA ARG A 128 -22.69 12.41 6.88
C ARG A 128 -21.47 12.86 6.08
N TRP A 129 -21.41 12.53 4.80
CA TRP A 129 -20.31 12.87 3.92
C TRP A 129 -20.64 14.05 3.01
N ASP A 130 -19.78 15.04 2.96
CA ASP A 130 -19.95 16.21 2.10
C ASP A 130 -19.49 16.00 0.64
N GLY A 131 -18.89 14.82 0.32
CA GLY A 131 -18.39 14.50 -1.01
C GLY A 131 -17.10 15.22 -1.40
N ARG A 132 -16.36 15.80 -0.45
CA ARG A 132 -15.19 16.65 -0.71
C ARG A 132 -13.87 16.10 -0.17
N SER A 133 -13.89 14.92 0.40
CA SER A 133 -12.69 14.24 0.90
C SER A 133 -12.73 12.75 0.58
N GLU A 134 -11.59 12.09 0.62
CA GLU A 134 -11.49 10.64 0.44
C GLU A 134 -12.10 9.87 1.61
N GLN A 135 -12.26 10.52 2.77
CA GLN A 135 -12.80 9.95 3.99
C GLN A 135 -14.32 10.02 3.98
N VAL A 136 -14.98 8.87 3.94
CA VAL A 136 -16.44 8.74 3.79
C VAL A 136 -17.04 8.16 5.07
N PRO A 137 -17.43 8.98 6.05
CA PRO A 137 -18.18 8.51 7.21
C PRO A 137 -19.53 7.96 6.76
N CYS A 138 -19.84 6.72 7.12
CA CYS A 138 -21.07 6.07 6.67
C CYS A 138 -21.50 4.97 7.65
N ASP A 139 -22.75 4.53 7.51
CA ASP A 139 -23.28 3.31 8.10
C ASP A 139 -23.58 2.30 7.00
N GLY A 140 -23.31 1.04 7.27
CA GLY A 140 -23.51 -0.04 6.33
C GLY A 140 -22.86 -1.32 6.80
N TYR A 141 -22.75 -2.28 5.93
CA TYR A 141 -22.02 -3.51 6.21
C TYR A 141 -21.19 -3.99 5.01
N ALA A 142 -20.14 -4.73 5.31
CA ALA A 142 -19.28 -5.38 4.33
C ALA A 142 -19.05 -6.84 4.70
N ILE A 143 -18.78 -7.68 3.70
CA ILE A 143 -18.48 -9.10 3.90
C ILE A 143 -17.02 -9.37 3.54
N LEU A 144 -16.26 -9.87 4.50
CA LEU A 144 -14.91 -10.34 4.29
C LEU A 144 -14.90 -11.85 4.00
N PHE A 145 -14.12 -12.24 3.03
CA PHE A 145 -13.89 -13.64 2.65
C PHE A 145 -12.81 -14.29 3.51
N ALA A 146 -12.66 -15.60 3.42
CA ALA A 146 -11.63 -16.32 4.14
C ALA A 146 -10.20 -15.88 3.78
N ARG A 147 -9.98 -15.34 2.59
CA ARG A 147 -8.70 -14.78 2.14
C ARG A 147 -8.67 -13.25 2.12
N SER A 148 -9.63 -12.60 2.72
CA SER A 148 -9.53 -11.15 2.98
C SER A 148 -8.44 -10.88 4.01
N ILE A 149 -7.95 -9.64 4.01
CA ILE A 149 -6.92 -9.18 4.93
C ILE A 149 -7.54 -8.06 5.76
N ALA A 150 -7.49 -8.22 7.07
CA ALA A 150 -7.94 -7.19 8.01
C ALA A 150 -6.97 -7.13 9.19
N ALA A 151 -6.77 -5.94 9.72
CA ALA A 151 -5.98 -5.71 10.93
C ALA A 151 -6.88 -5.15 12.03
N VAL A 152 -6.78 -5.69 13.23
CA VAL A 152 -7.43 -5.08 14.42
C VAL A 152 -6.75 -3.75 14.68
N LEU A 153 -7.54 -2.68 14.78
CA LEU A 153 -7.03 -1.34 15.05
C LEU A 153 -6.52 -1.27 16.49
N PRO A 154 -5.30 -0.79 16.68
CA PRO A 154 -4.73 -0.67 18.00
C PRO A 154 -5.41 0.45 18.80
N ALA A 155 -5.64 0.23 20.08
CA ALA A 155 -6.28 1.21 20.95
C ALA A 155 -5.33 2.37 21.36
N ASP A 156 -4.02 2.18 21.22
CA ASP A 156 -2.98 3.12 21.60
C ASP A 156 -2.60 4.13 20.49
N LEU A 157 -3.16 3.96 19.29
CA LEU A 157 -2.90 4.85 18.16
C LEU A 157 -4.20 5.49 17.65
N HIS A 158 -4.09 6.75 17.23
CA HIS A 158 -5.22 7.41 16.59
C HIS A 158 -5.64 6.66 15.30
N PRO A 159 -6.93 6.46 15.05
CA PRO A 159 -7.39 5.69 13.88
C PRO A 159 -6.87 6.20 12.54
N GLU A 160 -6.78 7.50 12.33
CA GLU A 160 -6.28 8.10 11.09
C GLU A 160 -4.80 7.80 10.87
N LEU A 161 -3.99 7.87 11.95
CA LEU A 161 -2.59 7.50 11.90
C LEU A 161 -2.41 6.00 11.60
N SER A 162 -3.20 5.17 12.25
CA SER A 162 -3.21 3.71 11.99
C SER A 162 -3.57 3.40 10.55
N LEU A 163 -4.58 4.06 10.00
CA LEU A 163 -4.98 3.89 8.60
C LEU A 163 -3.88 4.32 7.63
N ALA A 164 -3.28 5.50 7.85
CA ALA A 164 -2.23 6.01 6.99
C ALA A 164 -1.04 5.03 6.88
N VAL A 165 -0.71 4.35 7.99
CA VAL A 165 0.34 3.31 8.05
C VAL A 165 -0.11 2.01 7.40
N LEU A 166 -1.33 1.57 7.70
CA LEU A 166 -1.88 0.31 7.18
C LEU A 166 -2.13 0.35 5.66
N ASP A 167 -2.40 1.53 5.11
CA ASP A 167 -2.54 1.76 3.67
C ASP A 167 -1.29 1.36 2.86
N VAL A 168 -0.12 1.47 3.47
CA VAL A 168 1.19 1.22 2.82
C VAL A 168 2.00 0.10 3.48
N CYS A 169 1.39 -0.69 4.35
CA CYS A 169 2.11 -1.68 5.19
C CYS A 169 2.80 -2.81 4.39
N GLY A 170 2.41 -3.03 3.14
CA GLY A 170 3.07 -4.01 2.27
C GLY A 170 4.51 -3.65 1.90
N ALA A 171 4.79 -2.35 1.71
CA ALA A 171 6.11 -1.88 1.31
C ALA A 171 7.21 -2.21 2.33
N PRO A 172 7.10 -1.83 3.62
CA PRO A 172 8.10 -2.18 4.62
C PRO A 172 8.24 -3.70 4.81
N ALA A 173 7.16 -4.45 4.70
CA ALA A 173 7.20 -5.88 4.92
C ALA A 173 7.95 -6.64 3.81
N LEU A 174 7.72 -6.28 2.54
CA LEU A 174 8.46 -6.86 1.43
C LEU A 174 9.92 -6.39 1.45
N THR A 175 10.18 -5.12 1.72
CA THR A 175 11.53 -4.59 1.89
C THR A 175 12.30 -5.36 2.97
N SER A 176 11.70 -5.53 4.15
CA SER A 176 12.31 -6.29 5.26
C SER A 176 12.68 -7.72 4.84
N ARG A 177 11.76 -8.42 4.15
CA ARG A 177 12.00 -9.79 3.67
C ARG A 177 13.15 -9.85 2.68
N VAL A 178 13.15 -9.00 1.67
CA VAL A 178 14.19 -8.99 0.63
C VAL A 178 15.56 -8.62 1.20
N VAL A 179 15.62 -7.62 2.08
CA VAL A 179 16.87 -7.24 2.74
C VAL A 179 17.40 -8.38 3.61
N ALA A 180 16.54 -9.03 4.41
CA ALA A 180 16.95 -10.17 5.24
C ALA A 180 17.46 -11.35 4.40
N GLU A 181 16.84 -11.62 3.24
CA GLU A 181 17.31 -12.63 2.28
C GLU A 181 18.68 -12.28 1.71
N GLN A 182 18.95 -11.01 1.36
CA GLN A 182 20.25 -10.55 0.88
C GLN A 182 21.33 -10.66 1.97
N VAL A 183 21.00 -10.26 3.21
CA VAL A 183 21.92 -10.41 4.37
C VAL A 183 22.26 -11.88 4.59
N ALA A 184 21.27 -12.76 4.58
CA ALA A 184 21.47 -14.19 4.74
C ALA A 184 22.28 -14.81 3.58
N ARG A 185 22.07 -14.34 2.34
CA ARG A 185 22.85 -14.77 1.17
C ARG A 185 24.34 -14.43 1.36
N ARG A 186 24.65 -13.17 1.67
CA ARG A 186 26.06 -12.74 1.89
C ARG A 186 26.73 -13.52 3.02
N ALA A 187 26.01 -13.74 4.10
CA ALA A 187 26.56 -14.53 5.21
C ALA A 187 26.91 -15.97 4.78
N ARG A 188 26.09 -16.60 3.94
CA ARG A 188 26.38 -17.95 3.40
C ARG A 188 27.56 -17.96 2.42
N GLU A 189 27.72 -16.89 1.65
CA GLU A 189 28.81 -16.71 0.68
C GLU A 189 30.12 -16.26 1.34
N GLY A 190 30.10 -15.94 2.63
CA GLY A 190 31.24 -15.41 3.37
C GLY A 190 31.65 -13.98 2.93
N ASP A 191 30.71 -13.24 2.34
CA ASP A 191 30.93 -11.86 1.90
C ASP A 191 30.71 -10.89 3.08
N PRO A 192 31.76 -10.20 3.58
CA PRO A 192 31.68 -9.31 4.73
C PRO A 192 31.09 -7.92 4.39
N ARG A 193 30.82 -7.63 3.12
CA ARG A 193 30.31 -6.32 2.74
C ARG A 193 28.91 -6.09 3.31
N PRO A 194 28.61 -4.88 3.83
CA PRO A 194 27.26 -4.56 4.30
C PRO A 194 26.29 -4.51 3.12
N VAL A 195 25.07 -4.99 3.35
CA VAL A 195 23.97 -4.86 2.35
C VAL A 195 23.58 -3.38 2.23
N SER A 196 23.58 -2.88 1.00
CA SER A 196 23.24 -1.49 0.67
C SER A 196 21.82 -1.39 0.10
N VAL A 197 21.04 -0.41 0.59
CA VAL A 197 19.64 -0.21 0.20
C VAL A 197 19.39 1.23 -0.23
N ALA A 198 18.80 1.40 -1.41
CA ALA A 198 18.29 2.68 -1.88
C ALA A 198 16.76 2.68 -1.86
N VAL A 199 16.16 3.74 -1.31
CA VAL A 199 14.70 3.92 -1.31
C VAL A 199 14.36 5.20 -2.06
N ILE A 200 13.78 5.07 -3.25
CA ILE A 200 13.33 6.18 -4.09
C ILE A 200 11.96 6.62 -3.58
N GLY A 201 11.83 7.90 -3.21
CA GLY A 201 10.69 8.44 -2.49
C GLY A 201 10.78 8.21 -0.97
N GLY A 202 12.02 8.26 -0.42
CA GLY A 202 12.31 7.94 0.97
C GLY A 202 11.57 8.74 2.02
N ALA A 203 11.11 9.96 1.73
CA ALA A 203 10.32 10.78 2.64
C ALA A 203 8.80 10.47 2.59
N GLY A 204 8.34 9.66 1.63
CA GLY A 204 6.94 9.25 1.50
C GLY A 204 6.49 8.26 2.59
N LYS A 205 5.18 7.97 2.67
CA LYS A 205 4.62 6.97 3.61
C LYS A 205 5.31 5.61 3.43
N SER A 206 5.25 5.05 2.22
CA SER A 206 5.89 3.78 1.89
C SER A 206 7.40 3.82 2.06
N GLY A 207 8.05 4.92 1.62
CA GLY A 207 9.49 5.07 1.64
C GLY A 207 10.09 5.14 3.03
N SER A 208 9.52 5.95 3.92
CA SER A 208 10.00 6.11 5.30
C SER A 208 9.89 4.80 6.10
N LEU A 209 8.78 4.08 5.95
CA LEU A 209 8.61 2.75 6.53
C LEU A 209 9.58 1.72 5.93
N SER A 210 9.85 1.79 4.61
CA SER A 210 10.80 0.88 3.95
C SER A 210 12.23 1.13 4.40
N LEU A 211 12.64 2.38 4.63
CA LEU A 211 13.95 2.70 5.22
C LEU A 211 14.09 2.11 6.63
N ALA A 212 13.11 2.34 7.49
CA ALA A 212 13.09 1.78 8.83
C ALA A 212 13.12 0.24 8.82
N ALA A 213 12.34 -0.38 7.94
CA ALA A 213 12.30 -1.82 7.75
C ALA A 213 13.63 -2.39 7.25
N ALA A 214 14.29 -1.72 6.30
CA ALA A 214 15.59 -2.12 5.76
C ALA A 214 16.67 -2.14 6.86
N ARG A 215 16.75 -1.09 7.67
CA ARG A 215 17.69 -1.01 8.81
C ARG A 215 17.45 -2.12 9.82
N ARG A 216 16.19 -2.33 10.18
CA ARG A 216 15.81 -3.40 11.11
C ARG A 216 16.11 -4.79 10.58
N ALA A 217 16.04 -4.99 9.25
CA ALA A 217 16.36 -6.25 8.59
C ALA A 217 17.87 -6.49 8.41
N GLY A 218 18.72 -5.56 8.82
CA GLY A 218 20.18 -5.69 8.79
C GLY A 218 20.86 -5.02 7.61
N ALA A 219 20.20 -4.06 6.92
CA ALA A 219 20.91 -3.21 5.96
C ALA A 219 22.02 -2.45 6.67
N GLY A 220 23.24 -2.51 6.12
CA GLY A 220 24.41 -1.85 6.70
C GLY A 220 24.65 -0.45 6.15
N ARG A 221 24.00 -0.11 5.02
CA ARG A 221 23.99 1.23 4.41
C ARG A 221 22.65 1.50 3.75
N THR A 222 22.08 2.69 4.02
CA THR A 222 20.80 3.10 3.45
C THR A 222 20.87 4.51 2.86
N VAL A 223 20.24 4.72 1.72
CA VAL A 223 20.00 6.06 1.16
C VAL A 223 18.52 6.26 0.85
N GLY A 224 17.99 7.38 1.32
CA GLY A 224 16.67 7.86 0.89
C GLY A 224 16.84 8.87 -0.25
N VAL A 225 16.22 8.64 -1.39
CA VAL A 225 16.23 9.57 -2.52
C VAL A 225 14.92 10.35 -2.56
N VAL A 226 15.03 11.66 -2.69
CA VAL A 226 13.87 12.58 -2.71
C VAL A 226 14.05 13.65 -3.80
N PRO A 227 12.94 14.19 -4.38
CA PRO A 227 13.04 15.12 -5.51
C PRO A 227 13.31 16.57 -5.10
N VAL A 228 13.02 16.97 -3.87
CA VAL A 228 13.07 18.37 -3.44
C VAL A 228 13.77 18.56 -2.09
N ALA A 229 14.33 19.77 -1.89
CA ALA A 229 15.08 20.10 -0.68
C ALA A 229 14.27 19.99 0.62
N ALA A 230 12.99 20.35 0.59
CA ALA A 230 12.11 20.25 1.76
C ALA A 230 11.95 18.78 2.23
N GLU A 231 11.80 17.83 1.31
CA GLU A 231 11.74 16.42 1.65
C GLU A 231 13.10 15.88 2.14
N ARG A 232 14.21 16.36 1.55
CA ARG A 232 15.55 16.02 2.04
C ARG A 232 15.72 16.46 3.50
N ASP A 233 15.36 17.68 3.82
CA ASP A 233 15.52 18.25 5.16
C ASP A 233 14.63 17.50 6.17
N ALA A 234 13.39 17.19 5.80
CA ALA A 234 12.48 16.40 6.62
C ALA A 234 13.00 14.96 6.86
N LEU A 235 13.46 14.27 5.81
CA LEU A 235 13.98 12.91 5.93
C LEU A 235 15.30 12.87 6.71
N THR A 236 16.15 13.88 6.53
CA THR A 236 17.41 14.03 7.31
C THR A 236 17.11 14.23 8.79
N ALA A 237 16.14 15.11 9.12
CA ALA A 237 15.70 15.33 10.51
C ALA A 237 15.07 14.07 11.12
N ALA A 238 14.38 13.26 10.32
CA ALA A 238 13.78 11.99 10.76
C ALA A 238 14.83 10.91 11.09
N GLY A 239 16.07 11.01 10.57
CA GLY A 239 17.17 10.08 10.88
C GLY A 239 16.96 8.64 10.40
N LEU A 240 16.16 8.43 9.36
CA LEU A 240 15.76 7.10 8.88
C LEU A 240 16.73 6.47 7.88
N ALA A 241 17.66 7.24 7.32
CA ALA A 241 18.67 6.77 6.38
C ALA A 241 20.05 7.27 6.78
N ASP A 242 21.11 6.56 6.36
CA ASP A 242 22.49 6.97 6.59
C ASP A 242 22.86 8.17 5.69
N ALA A 243 22.23 8.29 4.53
CA ALA A 243 22.35 9.42 3.63
C ALA A 243 20.99 9.77 3.00
N VAL A 244 20.83 11.04 2.62
CA VAL A 244 19.68 11.51 1.84
C VAL A 244 20.20 12.20 0.59
N ALA A 245 19.75 11.74 -0.58
CA ALA A 245 20.18 12.24 -1.88
C ALA A 245 19.03 12.97 -2.59
N LEU A 246 19.36 14.06 -3.29
CA LEU A 246 18.43 14.77 -4.18
C LEU A 246 18.60 14.24 -5.60
N ALA A 247 17.53 13.69 -6.18
CA ALA A 247 17.49 13.31 -7.58
C ALA A 247 16.04 13.24 -8.09
N ASP A 248 15.85 13.56 -9.37
CA ASP A 248 14.61 13.24 -10.08
C ASP A 248 14.63 11.75 -10.46
N ALA A 249 13.65 10.99 -10.02
CA ALA A 249 13.54 9.56 -10.32
C ALA A 249 13.41 9.26 -11.82
N ARG A 250 13.01 10.26 -12.63
CA ARG A 250 12.89 10.16 -14.10
C ARG A 250 14.19 10.43 -14.85
N ASP A 251 15.23 10.91 -14.14
CA ASP A 251 16.59 11.05 -14.70
C ASP A 251 17.42 9.82 -14.33
N PRO A 252 17.57 8.82 -15.20
CA PRO A 252 18.22 7.57 -14.85
C PRO A 252 19.70 7.73 -14.48
N VAL A 253 20.40 8.65 -15.14
CA VAL A 253 21.83 8.89 -14.90
C VAL A 253 22.02 9.67 -13.59
N GLY A 254 21.26 10.74 -13.41
CA GLY A 254 21.27 11.53 -12.19
C GLY A 254 20.90 10.71 -10.95
N LEU A 255 19.86 9.88 -11.05
CA LEU A 255 19.43 8.99 -9.97
C LEU A 255 20.53 7.98 -9.60
N SER A 256 21.07 7.25 -10.59
CA SER A 256 22.12 6.26 -10.36
C SER A 256 23.40 6.90 -9.77
N THR A 257 23.77 8.08 -10.27
CA THR A 257 24.92 8.84 -9.74
C THR A 257 24.67 9.24 -8.28
N ALA A 258 23.49 9.76 -7.94
CA ALA A 258 23.15 10.18 -6.60
C ALA A 258 23.18 8.99 -5.61
N VAL A 259 22.62 7.84 -6.00
CA VAL A 259 22.61 6.61 -5.18
C VAL A 259 24.05 6.11 -4.97
N THR A 260 24.83 5.96 -6.05
CA THR A 260 26.20 5.44 -5.99
C THR A 260 27.11 6.36 -5.19
N THR A 261 26.95 7.68 -5.33
CA THR A 261 27.73 8.65 -4.54
C THR A 261 27.41 8.53 -3.05
N ALA A 262 26.11 8.40 -2.69
CA ALA A 262 25.70 8.31 -1.30
C ALA A 262 26.07 6.99 -0.62
N LEU A 263 25.98 5.87 -1.34
CA LEU A 263 26.30 4.54 -0.82
C LEU A 263 27.77 4.15 -1.01
N GLY A 264 28.48 4.79 -1.94
CA GLY A 264 29.82 4.41 -2.39
C GLY A 264 29.87 3.23 -3.37
N VAL A 265 28.72 2.60 -3.60
CA VAL A 265 28.50 1.43 -4.49
C VAL A 265 27.06 1.48 -5.03
N PRO A 266 26.74 0.77 -6.14
CA PRO A 266 25.35 0.52 -6.50
C PRO A 266 24.60 -0.22 -5.38
N ALA A 267 23.29 -0.03 -5.30
CA ALA A 267 22.47 -0.63 -4.24
C ALA A 267 22.25 -2.14 -4.47
N ASP A 268 22.35 -2.95 -3.43
CA ASP A 268 21.95 -4.37 -3.48
C ASP A 268 20.44 -4.53 -3.57
N VAL A 269 19.70 -3.58 -2.96
CA VAL A 269 18.25 -3.52 -3.02
C VAL A 269 17.82 -2.08 -3.31
N THR A 270 17.07 -1.88 -4.40
CA THR A 270 16.45 -0.61 -4.73
C THR A 270 14.93 -0.73 -4.58
N VAL A 271 14.33 0.13 -3.76
CA VAL A 271 12.88 0.17 -3.50
C VAL A 271 12.29 1.42 -4.13
N VAL A 272 11.37 1.26 -5.07
CA VAL A 272 10.68 2.36 -5.75
C VAL A 272 9.34 2.63 -5.09
N CYS A 273 9.23 3.74 -4.37
CA CYS A 273 8.06 4.18 -3.62
C CYS A 273 7.47 5.50 -4.15
N VAL A 274 7.77 5.86 -5.38
CA VAL A 274 7.22 7.06 -6.05
C VAL A 274 6.23 6.64 -7.13
N ASP A 275 5.13 7.38 -7.23
CA ASP A 275 4.09 7.10 -8.23
C ASP A 275 4.24 8.03 -9.44
N VAL A 276 5.40 7.97 -10.07
CA VAL A 276 5.74 8.72 -11.29
C VAL A 276 6.20 7.77 -12.40
N PRO A 277 5.68 7.91 -13.63
CA PRO A 277 6.13 7.13 -14.79
C PRO A 277 7.60 7.41 -15.14
N GLY A 278 8.30 6.39 -15.65
CA GLY A 278 9.65 6.56 -16.18
C GLY A 278 10.77 6.42 -15.16
N CYS A 279 10.49 5.87 -13.97
CA CYS A 279 11.50 5.63 -12.94
C CYS A 279 12.28 4.31 -13.13
N GLU A 280 11.84 3.43 -14.01
CA GLU A 280 12.29 2.04 -14.12
C GLU A 280 13.76 1.96 -14.46
N HIS A 281 14.20 2.68 -15.50
CA HIS A 281 15.60 2.65 -15.98
C HIS A 281 16.59 3.16 -14.92
N GLY A 282 16.19 4.23 -14.20
CA GLY A 282 17.02 4.78 -13.12
C GLY A 282 17.14 3.83 -11.93
N ALA A 283 16.06 3.16 -11.58
CA ALA A 283 16.07 2.16 -10.51
C ALA A 283 16.93 0.95 -10.87
N VAL A 284 16.84 0.44 -12.11
CA VAL A 284 17.68 -0.66 -12.60
C VAL A 284 19.15 -0.24 -12.61
N LEU A 285 19.47 0.93 -13.19
CA LEU A 285 20.85 1.43 -13.29
C LEU A 285 21.51 1.71 -11.92
N ALA A 286 20.72 2.04 -10.90
CA ALA A 286 21.19 2.28 -9.55
C ALA A 286 21.41 0.97 -8.75
N THR A 287 21.00 -0.17 -9.31
CA THR A 287 21.07 -1.49 -8.65
C THR A 287 22.28 -2.27 -9.12
N ALA A 288 22.96 -2.92 -8.18
CA ALA A 288 24.12 -3.77 -8.47
C ALA A 288 23.70 -5.07 -9.20
N ASP A 289 24.63 -5.65 -9.97
CA ASP A 289 24.43 -6.98 -10.54
C ASP A 289 24.18 -8.02 -9.43
N GLY A 290 23.21 -8.90 -9.66
CA GLY A 290 22.69 -9.83 -8.67
C GLY A 290 21.81 -9.17 -7.59
N GLY A 291 21.52 -7.87 -7.73
CA GLY A 291 20.67 -7.11 -6.82
C GLY A 291 19.18 -7.27 -7.11
N THR A 292 18.36 -6.58 -6.33
CA THR A 292 16.90 -6.65 -6.44
C THR A 292 16.27 -5.26 -6.52
N VAL A 293 15.41 -5.05 -7.50
CA VAL A 293 14.54 -3.86 -7.60
C VAL A 293 13.13 -4.24 -7.16
N ILE A 294 12.55 -3.48 -6.24
CA ILE A 294 11.16 -3.65 -5.79
C ILE A 294 10.34 -2.45 -6.25
N PHE A 295 9.35 -2.68 -7.10
CA PHE A 295 8.43 -1.64 -7.56
C PHE A 295 7.14 -1.67 -6.74
N PHE A 296 6.89 -0.60 -5.99
CA PHE A 296 5.59 -0.35 -5.32
C PHE A 296 4.76 0.72 -6.04
N SER A 297 5.27 1.27 -7.13
CA SER A 297 4.59 2.27 -7.92
C SER A 297 3.54 1.65 -8.83
N MET A 298 2.33 2.17 -8.82
CA MET A 298 1.27 1.81 -9.79
C MET A 298 1.54 2.41 -11.17
N ALA A 299 2.45 3.41 -11.28
CA ALA A 299 2.89 4.00 -12.54
C ALA A 299 3.98 3.18 -13.25
N THR A 300 4.43 2.06 -12.66
CA THR A 300 5.48 1.21 -13.24
C THR A 300 5.04 0.56 -14.54
N SER A 301 5.85 0.72 -15.58
CA SER A 301 5.73 0.00 -16.84
C SER A 301 6.62 -1.26 -16.83
N PHE A 302 6.01 -2.43 -16.81
CA PHE A 302 6.77 -3.70 -16.84
C PHE A 302 7.58 -3.86 -18.12
N ALA A 303 7.05 -3.40 -19.25
CA ALA A 303 7.77 -3.40 -20.53
C ALA A 303 9.01 -2.49 -20.46
N ALA A 304 8.88 -1.28 -19.90
CA ALA A 304 10.02 -0.37 -19.73
C ALA A 304 11.07 -0.95 -18.78
N ALA A 305 10.65 -1.58 -17.68
CA ALA A 305 11.57 -2.22 -16.74
C ALA A 305 12.35 -3.38 -17.40
N ALA A 306 11.66 -4.27 -18.11
CA ALA A 306 12.27 -5.42 -18.78
C ALA A 306 13.24 -4.99 -19.87
N LEU A 307 12.80 -4.08 -20.79
CA LEU A 307 13.66 -3.56 -21.88
C LEU A 307 14.81 -2.72 -21.35
N GLY A 308 14.62 -2.00 -20.22
CA GLY A 308 15.66 -1.27 -19.55
C GLY A 308 16.78 -2.18 -19.01
N ALA A 309 16.40 -3.27 -18.36
CA ALA A 309 17.36 -4.25 -17.87
C ALA A 309 18.12 -4.93 -19.03
N GLU A 310 17.40 -5.31 -20.10
CA GLU A 310 18.03 -5.88 -21.30
C GLU A 310 19.01 -4.89 -21.96
N GLY A 311 18.58 -3.64 -22.16
CA GLY A 311 19.42 -2.60 -22.78
C GLY A 311 20.66 -2.21 -21.97
N LEU A 312 20.63 -2.42 -20.65
CA LEU A 312 21.77 -2.20 -19.76
C LEU A 312 22.60 -3.47 -19.50
N ALA A 313 22.16 -4.62 -20.02
CA ALA A 313 22.70 -5.94 -19.68
C ALA A 313 22.77 -6.15 -18.15
N ALA A 314 21.76 -5.64 -17.42
CA ALA A 314 21.73 -5.67 -15.96
C ALA A 314 21.19 -7.02 -15.46
N ASP A 315 21.99 -7.70 -14.66
CA ASP A 315 21.58 -8.93 -13.95
C ASP A 315 20.86 -8.55 -12.66
N VAL A 316 19.55 -8.24 -12.74
CA VAL A 316 18.77 -7.84 -11.60
C VAL A 316 17.48 -8.66 -11.47
N THR A 317 17.09 -8.96 -10.22
CA THR A 317 15.76 -9.47 -9.92
C THR A 317 14.78 -8.31 -9.78
N MET A 318 13.66 -8.34 -10.50
CA MET A 318 12.61 -7.33 -10.39
C MET A 318 11.39 -7.92 -9.71
N LEU A 319 10.93 -7.28 -8.64
CA LEU A 319 9.75 -7.66 -7.88
C LEU A 319 8.67 -6.60 -8.00
N VAL A 320 7.43 -7.05 -8.17
CA VAL A 320 6.25 -6.20 -8.07
C VAL A 320 5.72 -6.28 -6.64
N GLY A 321 5.68 -5.14 -5.97
CA GLY A 321 5.11 -5.03 -4.64
C GLY A 321 3.58 -5.07 -4.70
N ASN A 322 2.98 -6.15 -4.23
CA ASN A 322 1.54 -6.36 -4.28
C ASN A 322 0.79 -5.94 -3.01
N GLY A 323 1.49 -5.30 -2.08
CA GLY A 323 0.90 -4.81 -0.83
C GLY A 323 0.66 -5.87 0.24
N TYR A 324 0.91 -7.16 -0.02
CA TYR A 324 0.70 -8.22 0.97
C TYR A 324 1.96 -9.07 1.23
N VAL A 325 2.34 -9.11 2.49
CA VAL A 325 3.30 -10.08 3.06
C VAL A 325 2.74 -10.53 4.41
N PRO A 326 2.80 -11.81 4.79
CA PRO A 326 2.35 -12.24 6.11
C PRO A 326 2.95 -11.40 7.24
N GLY A 327 2.09 -10.89 8.15
CA GLY A 327 2.50 -10.03 9.26
C GLY A 327 2.75 -8.56 8.91
N HIS A 328 2.48 -8.13 7.69
CA HIS A 328 2.76 -6.77 7.20
C HIS A 328 2.15 -5.66 8.08
N ALA A 329 0.89 -5.81 8.50
CA ALA A 329 0.20 -4.82 9.34
C ALA A 329 0.87 -4.67 10.72
N ALA A 330 1.19 -5.79 11.36
CA ALA A 330 1.86 -5.79 12.67
C ALA A 330 3.24 -5.13 12.58
N LEU A 331 4.03 -5.49 11.56
CA LEU A 331 5.35 -4.89 11.34
C LEU A 331 5.27 -3.38 11.13
N ALA A 332 4.37 -2.91 10.29
CA ALA A 332 4.24 -1.48 10.01
C ALA A 332 3.83 -0.67 11.25
N LEU A 333 2.88 -1.17 12.03
CA LEU A 333 2.48 -0.54 13.30
C LEU A 333 3.59 -0.59 14.35
N GLU A 334 4.38 -1.64 14.38
CA GLU A 334 5.55 -1.74 15.26
C GLU A 334 6.64 -0.74 14.88
N LEU A 335 6.94 -0.59 13.57
CA LEU A 335 7.86 0.42 13.07
C LEU A 335 7.39 1.85 13.42
N LEU A 336 6.10 2.13 13.28
CA LEU A 336 5.54 3.42 13.68
C LEU A 336 5.78 3.74 15.16
N ARG A 337 5.68 2.72 16.04
CA ARG A 337 5.91 2.88 17.48
C ARG A 337 7.38 3.00 17.83
N ALA A 338 8.22 2.23 17.17
CA ALA A 338 9.64 2.12 17.49
C ALA A 338 10.49 3.26 16.89
N GLU A 339 10.04 3.86 15.78
CA GLU A 339 10.81 4.82 15.01
C GLU A 339 10.16 6.22 15.08
N PRO A 340 10.64 7.12 15.97
CA PRO A 340 10.09 8.47 16.09
C PRO A 340 10.12 9.26 14.78
N GLY A 341 11.13 9.04 13.94
CA GLY A 341 11.25 9.66 12.63
C GLY A 341 10.13 9.25 11.67
N VAL A 342 9.74 7.97 11.65
CA VAL A 342 8.58 7.49 10.89
C VAL A 342 7.32 8.19 11.39
N ARG A 343 7.10 8.14 12.70
CA ARG A 343 5.92 8.72 13.32
C ARG A 343 5.79 10.22 13.02
N GLY A 344 6.89 10.96 13.17
CA GLY A 344 6.91 12.41 12.88
C GLY A 344 6.57 12.75 11.44
N LEU A 345 7.06 11.97 10.45
CA LEU A 345 6.72 12.17 9.04
C LEU A 345 5.25 11.90 8.76
N PHE A 346 4.66 10.87 9.38
CA PHE A 346 3.23 10.57 9.21
C PHE A 346 2.34 11.63 9.87
N GLU A 347 2.65 12.04 11.11
CA GLU A 347 1.89 13.08 11.83
C GLU A 347 1.97 14.43 11.12
N ALA A 348 3.13 14.81 10.57
CA ALA A 348 3.27 16.05 9.80
C ALA A 348 2.41 16.04 8.52
N ARG A 349 2.26 14.90 7.84
CA ARG A 349 1.37 14.78 6.67
C ARG A 349 -0.09 14.90 7.06
N LEU A 350 -0.53 14.21 8.11
CA LEU A 350 -1.91 14.28 8.59
C LEU A 350 -2.31 15.67 9.08
N ALA A 351 -1.33 16.49 9.49
CA ALA A 351 -1.58 17.88 9.89
C ALA A 351 -1.63 18.84 8.69
N ALA A 352 -1.14 18.43 7.52
CA ALA A 352 -1.13 19.24 6.29
C ALA A 352 -2.34 18.99 5.39
N ASP A 353 -3.01 17.85 5.56
CA ASP A 353 -4.26 17.45 4.90
C ASP A 353 -5.49 18.04 5.63
#